data_f5bf372697e8e67738fdda4c971d00e5
#
_entry.id   f5bf372697e8e67738fdda4c971d00e5
#
_cell.length_a   1.000
_cell.length_b   1.000
_cell.length_c   1.000
_cell.angle_alpha   90.00
_cell.angle_beta   90.00
_cell.angle_gamma   90.00
#
_symmetry.space_group_name_H-M   'P 1'
#
loop_
_entity.id
_entity.type
_entity.pdbx_description
1 polymer ?
#
loop_
_entity_poly.entity_id
_entity_poly.type
_entity_poly.pdbx_seq_one_letter_code
_entity_poly.pdbx_strand_id
1 'polypeptide(L)'
;MDLPSSLYASTVAEGKMNFFKSDCPIGIKDHIHICIKRGNTIFLFATGSSQIEKAIRRAKVLGYDLNTYPVFPATSTNRLKKPQTYIDCNHPIESTHEEFANLIKSGKIYELTGIFDEDSLQLIRNGVKLSSIVEERIKQMI
;
A
#
# COMPACT_ATOMS: atom_id res chain seq x y z
N MET A 1 -11.26 -20.43 16.10
CA MET A 1 -12.55 -19.86 15.68
C MET A 1 -12.33 -18.79 14.63
N ASP A 2 -13.02 -18.89 13.51
CA ASP A 2 -12.88 -17.91 12.44
C ASP A 2 -13.68 -16.64 12.77
N LEU A 3 -13.05 -15.46 12.60
CA LEU A 3 -13.75 -14.21 12.74
C LEU A 3 -14.60 -13.91 11.48
N PRO A 4 -15.76 -13.28 11.62
CA PRO A 4 -16.51 -12.80 10.47
C PRO A 4 -15.68 -11.82 9.63
N SER A 5 -15.92 -11.77 8.32
CA SER A 5 -15.21 -10.87 7.40
C SER A 5 -15.26 -9.41 7.85
N SER A 6 -16.40 -8.98 8.42
CA SER A 6 -16.55 -7.62 8.94
C SER A 6 -15.58 -7.29 10.07
N LEU A 7 -15.22 -8.26 10.93
CA LEU A 7 -14.26 -8.05 12.00
C LEU A 7 -12.83 -7.93 11.45
N TYR A 8 -12.47 -8.72 10.45
CA TYR A 8 -11.17 -8.57 9.79
C TYR A 8 -11.06 -7.18 9.15
N ALA A 9 -12.08 -6.76 8.42
CA ALA A 9 -12.10 -5.43 7.81
C ALA A 9 -12.01 -4.31 8.83
N SER A 10 -12.58 -4.48 10.04
CA SER A 10 -12.53 -3.47 11.09
C SER A 10 -11.15 -3.29 11.70
N THR A 11 -10.23 -4.25 11.53
CA THR A 11 -8.87 -4.17 12.09
C THR A 11 -7.89 -3.43 11.19
N VAL A 12 -8.25 -3.20 9.92
CA VAL A 12 -7.36 -2.52 8.97
C VAL A 12 -7.57 -1.02 9.05
N ALA A 13 -6.58 -0.32 9.58
CA ALA A 13 -6.57 1.14 9.66
C ALA A 13 -5.68 1.72 8.55
N GLU A 14 -5.95 2.97 8.17
CA GLU A 14 -5.08 3.72 7.28
C GLU A 14 -3.69 3.85 7.91
N GLY A 15 -2.66 3.61 7.11
CA GLY A 15 -1.28 3.58 7.56
C GLY A 15 -0.76 2.19 7.91
N LYS A 16 -1.64 1.22 8.14
CA LYS A 16 -1.23 -0.17 8.44
C LYS A 16 -0.62 -0.82 7.22
N MET A 17 0.41 -1.62 7.47
CA MET A 17 1.10 -2.38 6.44
C MET A 17 0.71 -3.84 6.52
N ASN A 18 0.57 -4.44 5.34
CA ASN A 18 0.29 -5.86 5.19
C ASN A 18 1.26 -6.45 4.17
N PHE A 19 1.70 -7.68 4.40
CA PHE A 19 2.55 -8.40 3.46
C PHE A 19 1.67 -9.32 2.61
N PHE A 20 1.76 -9.16 1.29
CA PHE A 20 1.04 -9.98 0.32
C PHE A 20 1.98 -11.06 -0.17
N LYS A 21 1.65 -12.31 0.11
CA LYS A 21 2.51 -13.47 -0.18
C LYS A 21 2.51 -13.81 -1.66
N SER A 22 3.41 -14.72 -2.05
CA SER A 22 3.60 -15.13 -3.45
C SER A 22 2.36 -15.75 -4.10
N ASP A 23 1.46 -16.34 -3.30
CA ASP A 23 0.23 -16.97 -3.77
C ASP A 23 -1.00 -16.03 -3.67
N CYS A 24 -0.80 -14.79 -3.27
CA CYS A 24 -1.89 -13.81 -3.20
C CYS A 24 -2.34 -13.41 -4.60
N PRO A 25 -3.65 -13.50 -4.90
CA PRO A 25 -4.16 -13.20 -6.24
C PRO A 25 -4.25 -11.72 -6.59
N ILE A 26 -4.06 -10.83 -5.60
CA ILE A 26 -4.09 -9.38 -5.82
C ILE A 26 -2.78 -8.76 -5.35
N GLY A 27 -2.50 -7.54 -5.83
CA GLY A 27 -1.31 -6.79 -5.45
C GLY A 27 -0.03 -7.33 -6.06
N ILE A 28 1.08 -6.91 -5.49
CA ILE A 28 2.42 -7.33 -5.91
C ILE A 28 2.92 -8.40 -4.96
N LYS A 29 3.27 -9.56 -5.51
CA LYS A 29 3.70 -10.74 -4.76
C LYS A 29 4.96 -10.46 -3.94
N ASP A 30 4.98 -10.93 -2.69
CA ASP A 30 6.10 -10.80 -1.76
C ASP A 30 6.51 -9.35 -1.49
N HIS A 31 5.53 -8.45 -1.45
CA HIS A 31 5.74 -7.03 -1.14
C HIS A 31 4.85 -6.55 -0.02
N ILE A 32 5.30 -5.51 0.67
CA ILE A 32 4.46 -4.79 1.63
C ILE A 32 3.46 -3.91 0.88
N HIS A 33 2.28 -3.76 1.46
CA HIS A 33 1.23 -2.88 0.95
C HIS A 33 0.71 -2.03 2.10
N ILE A 34 0.64 -0.73 1.91
CA ILE A 34 0.17 0.22 2.92
C ILE A 34 -1.26 0.59 2.60
N CYS A 35 -2.16 0.47 3.58
CA CYS A 35 -3.53 0.96 3.43
C CYS A 35 -3.51 2.48 3.43
N ILE A 36 -3.77 3.10 2.28
CA ILE A 36 -3.75 4.56 2.12
C ILE A 36 -5.15 5.16 2.24
N LYS A 37 -6.19 4.36 2.03
CA LYS A 37 -7.58 4.77 2.23
C LYS A 37 -8.43 3.58 2.62
N ARG A 38 -9.23 3.78 3.66
CA ARG A 38 -10.28 2.86 4.07
C ARG A 38 -11.63 3.45 3.69
N GLY A 39 -12.22 2.93 2.61
CA GLY A 39 -13.58 3.29 2.21
C GLY A 39 -14.63 2.43 2.91
N ASN A 40 -15.90 2.65 2.60
CA ASN A 40 -17.01 1.92 3.22
C ASN A 40 -17.04 0.44 2.81
N THR A 41 -16.64 0.13 1.60
CA THR A 41 -16.68 -1.25 1.06
C THR A 41 -15.35 -1.72 0.50
N ILE A 42 -14.40 -0.81 0.25
CA ILE A 42 -13.10 -1.13 -0.34
C ILE A 42 -11.95 -0.52 0.44
N PHE A 43 -10.79 -1.15 0.30
CA PHE A 43 -9.51 -0.59 0.71
C PHE A 43 -8.71 -0.20 -0.52
N LEU A 44 -7.89 0.84 -0.38
CA LEU A 44 -6.90 1.22 -1.37
C LEU A 44 -5.51 1.05 -0.77
N PHE A 45 -4.65 0.32 -1.45
CA PHE A 45 -3.28 0.03 -1.01
C PHE A 45 -2.26 0.61 -1.99
N ALA A 46 -1.11 1.00 -1.47
CA ALA A 46 0.08 1.29 -2.25
C ALA A 46 1.20 0.31 -1.90
N THR A 47 1.98 -0.10 -2.88
CA THR A 47 3.04 -1.11 -2.72
C THR A 47 4.36 -0.46 -2.35
N GLY A 48 5.09 -1.06 -1.42
CA GLY A 48 6.42 -0.63 -1.02
C GLY A 48 7.53 -1.58 -1.47
N SER A 49 8.69 -1.02 -1.79
CA SER A 49 9.87 -1.78 -2.18
C SER A 49 11.15 -1.05 -1.79
N SER A 50 12.21 -1.81 -1.55
CA SER A 50 13.54 -1.25 -1.25
C SER A 50 14.41 -1.01 -2.50
N GLN A 51 13.94 -1.35 -3.70
CA GLN A 51 14.71 -1.23 -4.94
C GLN A 51 14.58 0.18 -5.54
N ILE A 52 15.10 1.18 -4.83
CA ILE A 52 14.92 2.61 -5.12
C ILE A 52 15.53 2.99 -6.47
N GLU A 53 16.74 2.53 -6.79
CA GLU A 53 17.40 2.86 -8.05
C GLU A 53 16.61 2.37 -9.27
N LYS A 54 16.02 1.18 -9.16
CA LYS A 54 15.14 0.64 -10.19
C LYS A 54 13.92 1.53 -10.41
N ALA A 55 13.31 2.00 -9.33
CA ALA A 55 12.13 2.87 -9.40
C ALA A 55 12.47 4.20 -10.07
N ILE A 56 13.60 4.82 -9.71
CA ILE A 56 14.05 6.07 -10.28
C ILE A 56 14.30 5.92 -11.78
N ARG A 57 14.98 4.86 -12.20
CA ARG A 57 15.22 4.59 -13.62
C ARG A 57 13.93 4.39 -14.39
N ARG A 58 12.99 3.63 -13.84
CA ARG A 58 11.68 3.41 -14.46
C ARG A 58 10.92 4.73 -14.60
N ALA A 59 10.91 5.55 -13.56
CA ALA A 59 10.25 6.85 -13.59
C ALA A 59 10.81 7.74 -14.68
N LYS A 60 12.14 7.79 -14.82
CA LYS A 60 12.81 8.58 -15.86
C LYS A 60 12.46 8.10 -17.27
N VAL A 61 12.48 6.78 -17.50
CA VAL A 61 12.18 6.19 -18.80
C VAL A 61 10.72 6.44 -19.19
N LEU A 62 9.80 6.31 -18.23
CA LEU A 62 8.36 6.45 -18.47
C LEU A 62 7.86 7.90 -18.35
N GLY A 63 8.71 8.83 -17.93
CA GLY A 63 8.32 10.22 -17.74
C GLY A 63 7.44 10.47 -16.53
N TYR A 64 7.50 9.62 -15.52
CA TYR A 64 6.72 9.79 -14.28
C TYR A 64 7.37 10.83 -13.37
N ASP A 65 6.54 11.59 -12.66
CA ASP A 65 7.01 12.50 -11.62
C ASP A 65 7.67 11.70 -10.49
N LEU A 66 8.88 12.09 -10.08
CA LEU A 66 9.61 11.41 -9.01
C LEU A 66 8.88 11.49 -7.66
N ASN A 67 8.02 12.49 -7.46
CA ASN A 67 7.20 12.58 -6.26
C ASN A 67 6.11 11.51 -6.19
N THR A 68 5.92 10.72 -7.26
CA THR A 68 5.06 9.53 -7.25
C THR A 68 5.78 8.29 -6.67
N TYR A 69 7.05 8.43 -6.30
CA TYR A 69 7.85 7.41 -5.63
C TYR A 69 8.49 7.97 -4.35
N PRO A 70 7.69 8.44 -3.37
CA PRO A 70 8.28 8.94 -2.13
C PRO A 70 9.07 7.87 -1.41
N VAL A 71 10.20 8.27 -0.81
CA VAL A 71 11.13 7.37 -0.11
C VAL A 71 11.04 7.64 1.39
N PHE A 72 10.93 6.58 2.16
CA PHE A 72 10.81 6.65 3.62
C PHE A 72 11.95 5.90 4.29
N PRO A 73 12.62 6.51 5.28
CA PRO A 73 13.59 5.80 6.10
C PRO A 73 12.90 4.88 7.09
N ALA A 74 13.60 3.82 7.49
CA ALA A 74 13.11 2.97 8.57
C ALA A 74 13.10 3.75 9.88
N THR A 75 12.00 3.64 10.62
CA THR A 75 11.80 4.28 11.93
C THR A 75 11.26 3.27 12.94
N SER A 76 11.29 3.65 14.23
CA SER A 76 10.68 2.83 15.28
C SER A 76 9.15 2.73 15.13
N THR A 77 8.53 3.68 14.45
CA THR A 77 7.08 3.69 14.20
C THR A 77 6.69 2.81 13.02
N ASN A 78 7.33 3.01 11.85
CA ASN A 78 6.99 2.23 10.66
C ASN A 78 7.61 0.83 10.66
N ARG A 79 8.70 0.62 11.40
CA ARG A 79 9.37 -0.69 11.54
C ARG A 79 9.74 -1.35 10.23
N LEU A 80 10.07 -0.57 9.23
CA LEU A 80 10.56 -1.09 7.95
C LEU A 80 11.87 -1.84 8.16
N LYS A 81 12.03 -2.97 7.47
CA LYS A 81 13.21 -3.83 7.63
C LYS A 81 14.45 -3.30 6.90
N LYS A 82 14.23 -2.58 5.80
CA LYS A 82 15.33 -2.00 5.00
C LYS A 82 15.54 -0.55 5.41
N PRO A 83 16.78 -0.03 5.27
CA PRO A 83 17.07 1.36 5.64
C PRO A 83 16.18 2.38 4.95
N GLN A 84 15.82 2.12 3.68
CA GLN A 84 14.94 2.99 2.92
C GLN A 84 13.97 2.15 2.07
N THR A 85 12.76 2.64 1.93
CA THR A 85 11.70 2.01 1.14
C THR A 85 11.00 3.10 0.32
N TYR A 86 10.81 2.87 -0.98
CA TYR A 86 9.92 3.73 -1.76
C TYR A 86 8.51 3.15 -1.80
N ILE A 87 7.55 4.03 -1.98
CA ILE A 87 6.14 3.65 -2.17
C ILE A 87 5.75 3.99 -3.60
N ASP A 88 5.20 3.02 -4.32
CA ASP A 88 4.71 3.22 -5.68
C ASP A 88 3.31 3.81 -5.64
N CYS A 89 3.20 5.10 -5.96
CA CYS A 89 1.94 5.81 -6.00
C CYS A 89 1.23 5.71 -7.37
N ASN A 90 1.87 5.10 -8.37
CA ASN A 90 1.32 5.02 -9.73
C ASN A 90 0.42 3.81 -9.94
N HIS A 91 0.49 2.80 -9.08
CA HIS A 91 -0.24 1.54 -9.23
C HIS A 91 -0.96 1.16 -7.94
N PRO A 92 -1.92 1.98 -7.46
CA PRO A 92 -2.68 1.61 -6.27
C PRO A 92 -3.53 0.37 -6.53
N ILE A 93 -3.69 -0.44 -5.50
CA ILE A 93 -4.41 -1.71 -5.53
C ILE A 93 -5.72 -1.56 -4.76
N GLU A 94 -6.83 -1.92 -5.39
CA GLU A 94 -8.14 -1.95 -4.73
C GLU A 94 -8.46 -3.36 -4.25
N SER A 95 -9.07 -3.46 -3.08
CA SER A 95 -9.62 -4.72 -2.57
C SER A 95 -10.91 -4.42 -1.83
N THR A 96 -11.94 -5.25 -2.03
CA THR A 96 -13.12 -5.17 -1.17
C THR A 96 -12.77 -5.63 0.25
N HIS A 97 -13.53 -5.16 1.25
CA HIS A 97 -13.33 -5.62 2.63
C HIS A 97 -13.47 -7.13 2.74
N GLU A 98 -14.44 -7.70 2.03
CA GLU A 98 -14.67 -9.14 2.03
C GLU A 98 -13.51 -9.92 1.41
N GLU A 99 -13.03 -9.51 0.24
CA GLU A 99 -11.89 -10.14 -0.43
C GLU A 99 -10.64 -10.09 0.46
N PHE A 100 -10.34 -8.92 1.03
CA PHE A 100 -9.21 -8.74 1.91
C PHE A 100 -9.31 -9.64 3.15
N ALA A 101 -10.48 -9.69 3.79
CA ALA A 101 -10.71 -10.55 4.94
C ALA A 101 -10.49 -12.03 4.60
N ASN A 102 -10.98 -12.47 3.44
CA ASN A 102 -10.80 -13.85 2.99
C ASN A 102 -9.32 -14.18 2.73
N LEU A 103 -8.54 -13.24 2.20
CA LEU A 103 -7.11 -13.43 1.95
C LEU A 103 -6.31 -13.49 3.25
N ILE A 104 -6.67 -12.71 4.27
CA ILE A 104 -6.09 -12.83 5.61
C ILE A 104 -6.43 -14.20 6.21
N LYS A 105 -7.68 -14.59 6.14
CA LYS A 105 -8.17 -15.86 6.69
C LYS A 105 -7.47 -17.07 6.06
N SER A 106 -7.21 -17.02 4.76
CA SER A 106 -6.52 -18.09 4.02
C SER A 106 -4.99 -17.99 4.12
N GLY A 107 -4.45 -17.03 4.88
CA GLY A 107 -3.00 -16.89 5.11
C GLY A 107 -2.22 -16.30 3.94
N LYS A 108 -2.87 -15.71 2.96
CA LYS A 108 -2.22 -15.10 1.79
C LYS A 108 -1.77 -13.67 2.03
N ILE A 109 -2.36 -13.00 3.01
CA ILE A 109 -1.99 -11.68 3.48
C ILE A 109 -1.83 -11.75 4.99
N TYR A 110 -0.78 -11.12 5.54
CA TYR A 110 -0.64 -10.97 6.98
C TYR A 110 -0.24 -9.55 7.36
N GLU A 111 -0.71 -9.12 8.52
CA GLU A 111 -0.46 -7.79 9.05
C GLU A 111 0.96 -7.67 9.58
N LEU A 112 1.61 -6.53 9.32
CA LEU A 112 2.89 -6.16 9.89
C LEU A 112 2.68 -5.24 11.09
N THR A 113 3.66 -5.18 12.00
CA THR A 113 3.51 -4.46 13.26
C THR A 113 3.68 -2.95 13.16
N GLY A 114 4.37 -2.46 12.12
CA GLY A 114 4.60 -1.02 11.95
C GLY A 114 3.39 -0.29 11.36
N ILE A 115 3.42 1.03 11.45
CA ILE A 115 2.40 1.90 10.89
C ILE A 115 3.04 3.16 10.31
N PHE A 116 2.52 3.64 9.17
CA PHE A 116 2.88 4.94 8.64
C PHE A 116 2.07 6.02 9.35
N ASP A 117 2.73 7.10 9.74
CA ASP A 117 2.06 8.25 10.36
C ASP A 117 1.25 9.06 9.34
N GLU A 118 0.45 9.99 9.84
CA GLU A 118 -0.43 10.79 8.97
C GLU A 118 0.34 11.66 7.98
N ASP A 119 1.49 12.22 8.37
CA ASP A 119 2.30 13.04 7.46
C ASP A 119 2.86 12.19 6.31
N SER A 120 3.34 10.99 6.62
CA SER A 120 3.81 10.04 5.60
C SER A 120 2.67 9.59 4.68
N LEU A 121 1.50 9.30 5.24
CA LEU A 121 0.32 8.96 4.45
C LEU A 121 -0.08 10.08 3.51
N GLN A 122 0.01 11.33 3.96
CA GLN A 122 -0.33 12.48 3.12
C GLN A 122 0.62 12.60 1.93
N LEU A 123 1.92 12.33 2.13
CA LEU A 123 2.88 12.29 1.03
C LEU A 123 2.53 11.22 0.00
N ILE A 124 2.11 10.05 0.46
CA ILE A 124 1.71 8.95 -0.43
C ILE A 124 0.44 9.34 -1.19
N ARG A 125 -0.58 9.85 -0.52
CA ARG A 125 -1.83 10.30 -1.16
C ARG A 125 -1.57 11.38 -2.19
N ASN A 126 -0.71 12.34 -1.87
CA ASN A 126 -0.31 13.39 -2.81
C ASN A 126 0.39 12.81 -4.03
N GLY A 127 1.25 11.80 -3.83
CA GLY A 127 1.89 11.08 -4.94
C GLY A 127 0.89 10.42 -5.86
N VAL A 128 -0.15 9.77 -5.30
CA VAL A 128 -1.23 9.17 -6.10
C VAL A 128 -1.94 10.23 -6.93
N LYS A 129 -2.23 11.39 -6.34
CA LYS A 129 -2.89 12.50 -7.06
C LYS A 129 -2.03 13.10 -8.15
N LEU A 130 -0.70 13.09 -7.99
CA LEU A 130 0.24 13.57 -9.00
C LEU A 130 0.43 12.61 -10.18
N SER A 131 0.08 11.34 -10.00
CA SER A 131 0.29 10.32 -11.03
C SER A 131 -0.49 10.64 -12.30
N SER A 132 0.19 10.54 -13.46
CA SER A 132 -0.43 10.71 -14.76
C SER A 132 -1.20 9.49 -15.23
N ILE A 133 -1.05 8.34 -14.55
CA ILE A 133 -1.66 7.07 -14.98
C ILE A 133 -2.75 6.55 -14.05
N VAL A 134 -2.85 7.08 -12.83
CA VAL A 134 -3.92 6.69 -11.90
C VAL A 134 -5.25 7.27 -12.37
N GLU A 135 -6.28 6.42 -12.41
CA GLU A 135 -7.62 6.83 -12.82
C GLU A 135 -8.18 7.91 -11.89
N GLU A 136 -8.92 8.85 -12.46
CA GLU A 136 -9.50 9.96 -11.70
C GLU A 136 -10.44 9.49 -10.59
N ARG A 137 -11.21 8.42 -10.83
CA ARG A 137 -12.10 7.86 -9.80
C ARG A 137 -11.35 7.43 -8.54
N ILE A 138 -10.11 6.92 -8.70
CA ILE A 138 -9.26 6.52 -7.57
C ILE A 138 -8.74 7.76 -6.84
N LYS A 139 -8.30 8.77 -7.57
CA LYS A 139 -7.84 10.04 -6.97
C LYS A 139 -8.93 10.72 -6.15
N GLN A 140 -10.18 10.59 -6.58
CA GLN A 140 -11.32 11.16 -5.87
C GLN A 140 -11.68 10.40 -4.58
N MET A 141 -11.20 9.18 -4.43
CA MET A 141 -11.41 8.38 -3.21
C MET A 141 -10.56 8.86 -2.03
N ILE A 142 -9.49 9.57 -2.30
CA ILE A 142 -8.51 9.94 -1.28
C ILE A 142 -8.48 11.44 -1.03
#